data_012edd57948421b611873c262eeb0521
#
_entry.id   012edd57948421b611873c262eeb0521
#
_cell.length_a   1.000
_cell.length_b   1.000
_cell.length_c   1.000
_cell.angle_alpha   90.00
_cell.angle_beta   90.00
_cell.angle_gamma   90.00
#
_symmetry.space_group_name_H-M   'P 1'
#
loop_
_entity.id
_entity.type
_entity.pdbx_description
1 polymer ?
#
loop_
_entity_poly.entity_id
_entity_poly.type
_entity_poly.pdbx_seq_one_letter_code
_entity_poly.pdbx_strand_id
1 'polypeptide(L)'
;GEDVYLPLDAVNGYLNQRYYWDSENKKILYATPSSLTEEPASDKADGNVWLKDDTVYLKLDYVKKYTDIDSYIEQDPARVAIQYKFTNVETVTTKKDTVIRYRGGIKAPILSKLAKNTVLRLMNEGEDWDQVATDDGYIGYVQKKKVSAVDTTDYERDFKTESYTYLTMDEPVNLAWHQVTSTDANSYFA
;
A
#
# COMPACT_ATOMS: atom_id res chain seq x y z
N GLY A 1 -7.30 -18.58 9.72
CA GLY A 1 -6.33 -17.61 9.27
C GLY A 1 -5.60 -17.04 10.47
N GLU A 2 -4.32 -16.78 10.35
CA GLU A 2 -3.55 -16.15 11.42
C GLU A 2 -3.94 -14.68 11.52
N ASP A 3 -4.18 -14.20 12.73
CA ASP A 3 -4.46 -12.80 12.99
C ASP A 3 -3.16 -11.99 12.83
N VAL A 4 -3.22 -10.91 12.09
CA VAL A 4 -2.10 -9.98 11.89
C VAL A 4 -2.30 -8.76 12.78
N TYR A 5 -1.24 -8.38 13.49
CA TYR A 5 -1.22 -7.21 14.34
C TYR A 5 -0.13 -6.23 13.88
N LEU A 6 -0.48 -4.97 13.77
CA LEU A 6 0.41 -3.90 13.33
C LEU A 6 0.80 -3.01 14.52
N PRO A 7 2.08 -2.62 14.68
CA PRO A 7 2.44 -1.65 15.70
C PRO A 7 1.68 -0.34 15.51
N LEU A 8 1.19 0.24 16.61
CA LEU A 8 0.43 1.50 16.59
C LEU A 8 1.20 2.63 15.89
N ASP A 9 2.50 2.72 16.14
CA ASP A 9 3.36 3.74 15.53
C ASP A 9 3.40 3.59 14.00
N ALA A 10 3.45 2.36 13.49
CA ALA A 10 3.40 2.10 12.06
C ALA A 10 2.02 2.46 11.48
N VAL A 11 0.94 2.14 12.17
CA VAL A 11 -0.41 2.52 11.75
C VAL A 11 -0.56 4.04 11.71
N ASN A 12 -0.16 4.74 12.77
CA ASN A 12 -0.23 6.20 12.83
C ASN A 12 0.73 6.89 11.85
N GLY A 13 1.91 6.32 11.64
CA GLY A 13 2.92 6.90 10.76
C GLY A 13 2.57 6.76 9.27
N TYR A 14 1.93 5.67 8.86
CA TYR A 14 1.81 5.30 7.44
C TYR A 14 0.40 5.04 6.94
N LEU A 15 -0.56 4.76 7.83
CA LEU A 15 -1.90 4.37 7.41
C LEU A 15 -2.97 5.36 7.87
N ASN A 16 -3.09 5.59 9.19
CA ASN A 16 -4.18 6.39 9.72
C ASN A 16 -3.80 6.99 11.09
N GLN A 17 -3.60 8.29 11.17
CA GLN A 17 -3.13 9.03 12.33
C GLN A 17 -4.19 9.28 13.41
N ARG A 18 -5.36 8.66 13.32
CA ARG A 18 -6.50 8.94 14.21
C ARG A 18 -6.59 8.03 15.43
N TYR A 19 -5.63 7.16 15.63
CA TYR A 19 -5.57 6.26 16.78
C TYR A 19 -4.73 6.90 17.89
N TYR A 20 -5.33 7.12 19.04
CA TYR A 20 -4.67 7.65 20.22
C TYR A 20 -4.61 6.57 21.31
N TRP A 21 -3.45 6.38 21.90
CA TRP A 21 -3.24 5.47 23.02
C TRP A 21 -3.45 6.18 24.35
N ASP A 22 -4.50 5.79 25.08
CA ASP A 22 -4.74 6.17 26.46
C ASP A 22 -4.05 5.17 27.39
N SER A 23 -2.84 5.51 27.85
CA SER A 23 -2.01 4.63 28.65
C SER A 23 -2.53 4.42 30.07
N GLU A 24 -3.29 5.39 30.62
CA GLU A 24 -3.86 5.31 31.96
C GLU A 24 -5.00 4.29 31.99
N ASN A 25 -5.87 4.33 30.99
CA ASN A 25 -7.03 3.45 30.89
C ASN A 25 -6.78 2.23 30.02
N LYS A 26 -5.59 2.06 29.45
CA LYS A 26 -5.16 0.96 28.58
C LYS A 26 -6.16 0.69 27.45
N LYS A 27 -6.45 1.70 26.67
CA LYS A 27 -7.38 1.64 25.54
C LYS A 27 -6.92 2.50 24.39
N ILE A 28 -7.38 2.14 23.19
CA ILE A 28 -7.28 2.99 21.99
C ILE A 28 -8.53 3.86 21.90
N LEU A 29 -8.32 5.13 21.63
CA LEU A 29 -9.34 6.09 21.23
C LEU A 29 -9.20 6.31 19.72
N TYR A 30 -10.28 6.12 18.99
CA TYR A 30 -10.35 6.47 17.57
C TYR A 30 -11.33 7.61 17.37
N ALA A 31 -10.81 8.75 16.90
CA ALA A 31 -11.59 9.97 16.77
C ALA A 31 -11.90 10.29 15.30
N THR A 32 -13.16 10.60 15.03
CA THR A 32 -13.63 11.23 13.80
C THR A 32 -14.21 12.61 14.11
N PRO A 33 -14.51 13.45 13.11
CA PRO A 33 -15.13 14.74 13.38
C PRO A 33 -16.47 14.66 14.14
N SER A 34 -17.14 13.52 14.11
CA SER A 34 -18.49 13.33 14.66
C SER A 34 -18.59 12.22 15.71
N SER A 35 -17.54 11.46 15.96
CA SER A 35 -17.58 10.33 16.90
C SER A 35 -16.25 10.06 17.56
N LEU A 36 -16.31 9.46 18.75
CA LEU A 36 -15.18 8.86 19.45
C LEU A 36 -15.55 7.43 19.76
N THR A 37 -14.69 6.50 19.38
CA THR A 37 -14.80 5.10 19.74
C THR A 37 -13.64 4.69 20.65
N GLU A 38 -13.92 3.79 21.57
CA GLU A 38 -12.95 3.29 22.54
C GLU A 38 -12.82 1.77 22.36
N GLU A 39 -11.58 1.29 22.39
CA GLU A 39 -11.28 -0.14 22.27
C GLU A 39 -10.27 -0.53 23.35
N PRO A 40 -10.66 -1.37 24.31
CA PRO A 40 -9.76 -1.77 25.39
C PRO A 40 -8.65 -2.68 24.86
N ALA A 41 -7.46 -2.52 25.44
CA ALA A 41 -6.35 -3.39 25.16
C ALA A 41 -6.41 -4.68 25.99
N SER A 42 -5.99 -5.79 25.38
CA SER A 42 -5.76 -7.08 26.02
C SER A 42 -4.26 -7.35 26.15
N ASP A 43 -3.86 -8.12 27.14
CA ASP A 43 -2.51 -8.68 27.26
C ASP A 43 -2.29 -9.90 26.36
N LYS A 44 -3.32 -10.31 25.64
CA LYS A 44 -3.32 -11.42 24.68
C LYS A 44 -3.69 -10.94 23.28
N ALA A 45 -3.20 -11.66 22.29
CA ALA A 45 -3.54 -11.43 20.89
C ALA A 45 -4.91 -12.05 20.53
N ASP A 46 -5.96 -11.70 21.29
CA ASP A 46 -7.33 -12.22 21.16
C ASP A 46 -8.37 -11.14 20.88
N GLY A 47 -7.98 -9.84 20.95
CA GLY A 47 -8.82 -8.68 20.71
C GLY A 47 -8.36 -7.82 19.54
N ASN A 48 -8.95 -6.63 19.43
CA ASN A 48 -8.57 -5.65 18.41
C ASN A 48 -7.29 -4.88 18.78
N VAL A 49 -7.00 -4.76 20.07
CA VAL A 49 -5.83 -4.07 20.60
C VAL A 49 -5.06 -5.01 21.52
N TRP A 50 -3.82 -5.23 21.18
CA TRP A 50 -2.91 -6.08 21.95
C TRP A 50 -1.78 -5.22 22.55
N LEU A 51 -1.61 -5.30 23.87
CA LEU A 51 -0.51 -4.68 24.59
C LEU A 51 0.52 -5.76 24.95
N LYS A 52 1.70 -5.67 24.36
CA LYS A 52 2.81 -6.59 24.63
C LYS A 52 4.09 -5.80 24.86
N ASP A 53 4.79 -6.07 25.96
CA ASP A 53 6.08 -5.46 26.29
C ASP A 53 6.08 -3.94 26.10
N ASP A 54 5.05 -3.26 26.63
CA ASP A 54 4.79 -1.82 26.51
C ASP A 54 4.56 -1.31 25.08
N THR A 55 4.46 -2.20 24.10
CA THR A 55 4.14 -1.87 22.72
C THR A 55 2.68 -2.19 22.44
N VAL A 56 1.98 -1.24 21.81
CA VAL A 56 0.58 -1.37 21.42
C VAL A 56 0.51 -1.84 19.97
N TYR A 57 -0.27 -2.88 19.75
CA TYR A 57 -0.54 -3.43 18.42
C TYR A 57 -2.03 -3.37 18.11
N LEU A 58 -2.38 -3.05 16.89
CA LEU A 58 -3.74 -3.05 16.37
C LEU A 58 -3.94 -4.21 15.40
N LYS A 59 -5.01 -4.96 15.60
CA LYS A 59 -5.41 -6.03 14.66
C LYS A 59 -5.64 -5.42 13.27
N LEU A 60 -5.11 -6.03 12.22
CA LEU A 60 -5.23 -5.52 10.86
C LEU A 60 -6.70 -5.32 10.43
N ASP A 61 -7.58 -6.25 10.81
CA ASP A 61 -9.01 -6.14 10.52
C ASP A 61 -9.67 -4.95 11.24
N TYR A 62 -9.21 -4.62 12.44
CA TYR A 62 -9.65 -3.43 13.15
C TYR A 62 -9.18 -2.14 12.46
N VAL A 63 -7.95 -2.13 11.95
CA VAL A 63 -7.44 -1.00 11.15
C VAL A 63 -8.23 -0.85 9.86
N LYS A 64 -8.53 -1.96 9.16
CA LYS A 64 -9.37 -1.96 7.94
C LYS A 64 -10.78 -1.42 8.17
N LYS A 65 -11.34 -1.54 9.36
CA LYS A 65 -12.65 -0.99 9.69
C LYS A 65 -12.71 0.53 9.54
N TYR A 66 -11.59 1.21 9.76
CA TYR A 66 -11.51 2.68 9.77
C TYR A 66 -10.55 3.25 8.72
N THR A 67 -9.93 2.39 7.94
CA THR A 67 -8.95 2.78 6.93
C THR A 67 -9.22 1.98 5.67
N ASP A 68 -9.42 2.67 4.58
CA ASP A 68 -9.74 2.03 3.29
C ASP A 68 -8.48 1.46 2.65
N ILE A 69 -8.10 0.29 3.13
CA ILE A 69 -6.89 -0.44 2.72
C ILE A 69 -7.23 -1.88 2.33
N ASP A 70 -6.46 -2.41 1.40
CA ASP A 70 -6.36 -3.83 1.12
C ASP A 70 -5.07 -4.42 1.68
N SER A 71 -5.09 -5.72 1.94
CA SER A 71 -3.90 -6.44 2.38
C SER A 71 -3.87 -7.84 1.80
N TYR A 72 -2.66 -8.31 1.61
CA TYR A 72 -2.36 -9.68 1.23
C TYR A 72 -1.28 -10.25 2.17
N ILE A 73 -1.50 -11.48 2.63
CA ILE A 73 -0.58 -12.17 3.55
C ILE A 73 0.10 -13.28 2.77
N GLU A 74 1.43 -13.23 2.73
CA GLU A 74 2.28 -14.26 2.15
C GLU A 74 2.98 -15.03 3.27
N GLN A 75 3.12 -16.33 3.13
CA GLN A 75 3.70 -17.18 4.19
C GLN A 75 5.18 -17.50 3.96
N ASP A 76 5.65 -17.43 2.72
CA ASP A 76 7.03 -17.76 2.39
C ASP A 76 7.63 -16.75 1.38
N PRO A 77 8.48 -15.82 1.82
CA PRO A 77 8.72 -15.44 3.22
C PRO A 77 7.49 -14.78 3.85
N ALA A 78 7.35 -14.92 5.17
CA ALA A 78 6.22 -14.30 5.88
C ALA A 78 6.23 -12.78 5.72
N ARG A 79 5.17 -12.24 5.10
CA ARG A 79 5.02 -10.81 4.83
C ARG A 79 3.56 -10.40 4.71
N VAL A 80 3.29 -9.15 4.96
CA VAL A 80 1.99 -8.53 4.73
C VAL A 80 2.16 -7.35 3.80
N ALA A 81 1.54 -7.41 2.63
CA ALA A 81 1.43 -6.27 1.74
C ALA A 81 0.17 -5.47 2.09
N ILE A 82 0.31 -4.17 2.25
CA ILE A 82 -0.80 -3.27 2.58
C ILE A 82 -0.78 -2.09 1.62
N GLN A 83 -1.94 -1.70 1.10
CA GLN A 83 -2.08 -0.48 0.32
C GLN A 83 -3.46 0.14 0.52
N TYR A 84 -3.57 1.45 0.26
CA TYR A 84 -4.87 2.10 0.17
C TYR A 84 -5.65 1.53 -1.02
N LYS A 85 -6.96 1.37 -0.83
CA LYS A 85 -7.88 1.15 -1.93
C LYS A 85 -7.95 2.40 -2.79
N PHE A 86 -7.93 2.19 -4.07
CA PHE A 86 -8.05 3.28 -5.02
C PHE A 86 -9.42 3.23 -5.67
N THR A 87 -10.25 4.24 -5.38
CA THR A 87 -11.54 4.43 -6.02
C THR A 87 -11.48 5.63 -6.97
N ASN A 88 -12.21 5.57 -8.07
CA ASN A 88 -12.24 6.64 -9.08
C ASN A 88 -10.85 7.06 -9.58
N VAL A 89 -9.94 6.11 -9.75
CA VAL A 89 -8.62 6.40 -10.29
C VAL A 89 -8.66 6.46 -11.81
N GLU A 90 -7.87 7.38 -12.33
CA GLU A 90 -7.60 7.44 -13.76
C GLU A 90 -6.64 6.32 -14.15
N THR A 91 -6.97 5.61 -15.18
CA THR A 91 -6.18 4.52 -15.73
C THR A 91 -5.99 4.65 -17.24
N VAL A 92 -4.92 4.04 -17.73
CA VAL A 92 -4.66 3.86 -19.15
C VAL A 92 -4.26 2.40 -19.41
N THR A 93 -4.64 1.86 -20.55
CA THR A 93 -4.33 0.47 -20.92
C THR A 93 -3.37 0.41 -22.09
N THR A 94 -2.36 -0.43 -22.03
CA THR A 94 -1.40 -0.61 -23.12
C THR A 94 -2.07 -1.23 -24.36
N LYS A 95 -1.92 -0.57 -25.53
CA LYS A 95 -2.46 -1.05 -26.82
C LYS A 95 -1.62 -2.17 -27.43
N LYS A 96 -0.36 -2.29 -27.03
CA LYS A 96 0.63 -3.28 -27.49
C LYS A 96 1.74 -3.38 -26.46
N ASP A 97 2.56 -4.40 -26.60
CA ASP A 97 3.77 -4.55 -25.81
C ASP A 97 4.60 -3.27 -25.85
N THR A 98 4.99 -2.81 -24.69
CA THR A 98 5.73 -1.57 -24.53
C THR A 98 6.67 -1.63 -23.33
N VAL A 99 7.18 -0.49 -22.88
CA VAL A 99 8.05 -0.39 -21.71
C VAL A 99 7.67 0.84 -20.89
N ILE A 100 7.80 0.71 -19.58
CA ILE A 100 7.84 1.86 -18.68
C ILE A 100 9.28 2.32 -18.52
N ARG A 101 9.50 3.62 -18.50
CA ARG A 101 10.82 4.23 -18.43
C ARG A 101 10.94 5.17 -17.24
N TYR A 102 12.17 5.36 -16.78
CA TYR A 102 12.49 6.24 -15.65
C TYR A 102 12.02 7.69 -15.85
N ARG A 103 12.09 8.21 -17.10
CA ARG A 103 11.61 9.54 -17.46
C ARG A 103 11.06 9.54 -18.89
N GLY A 104 10.32 10.56 -19.24
CA GLY A 104 9.82 10.75 -20.61
C GLY A 104 10.99 10.89 -21.60
N GLY A 105 11.08 9.96 -22.55
CA GLY A 105 12.10 9.96 -23.59
C GLY A 105 12.54 8.55 -24.00
N ILE A 106 12.74 8.35 -25.31
CA ILE A 106 13.10 7.06 -25.88
C ILE A 106 14.48 6.53 -25.45
N LYS A 107 15.36 7.43 -25.02
CA LYS A 107 16.71 7.11 -24.53
C LYS A 107 16.77 6.91 -22.99
N ALA A 108 15.66 7.17 -22.28
CA ALA A 108 15.62 6.97 -20.83
C ALA A 108 15.74 5.49 -20.49
N PRO A 109 16.33 5.15 -19.34
CA PRO A 109 16.41 3.77 -18.86
C PRO A 109 15.03 3.10 -18.83
N ILE A 110 15.00 1.81 -19.18
CA ILE A 110 13.79 0.99 -19.08
C ILE A 110 13.72 0.45 -17.67
N LEU A 111 12.59 0.65 -17.00
CA LEU A 111 12.30 0.10 -15.68
C LEU A 111 11.72 -1.32 -15.79
N SER A 112 10.71 -1.48 -16.67
CA SER A 112 10.08 -2.77 -16.88
C SER A 112 9.46 -2.87 -18.27
N LYS A 113 9.16 -4.11 -18.68
CA LYS A 113 8.39 -4.41 -19.90
C LYS A 113 6.93 -4.56 -19.53
N LEU A 114 6.07 -4.01 -20.36
CA LEU A 114 4.62 -4.06 -20.22
C LEU A 114 4.02 -4.85 -21.37
N ALA A 115 3.25 -5.85 -21.07
CA ALA A 115 2.49 -6.59 -22.07
C ALA A 115 1.32 -5.74 -22.62
N LYS A 116 0.81 -6.11 -23.78
CA LYS A 116 -0.46 -5.57 -24.28
C LYS A 116 -1.59 -5.83 -23.27
N ASN A 117 -2.53 -4.89 -23.17
CA ASN A 117 -3.68 -4.91 -22.27
C ASN A 117 -3.30 -4.79 -20.77
N THR A 118 -2.10 -4.36 -20.45
CA THR A 118 -1.74 -4.01 -19.06
C THR A 118 -2.46 -2.71 -18.68
N VAL A 119 -3.22 -2.74 -17.59
CA VAL A 119 -3.83 -1.55 -16.99
C VAL A 119 -2.80 -0.87 -16.10
N LEU A 120 -2.70 0.45 -16.19
CA LEU A 120 -1.76 1.28 -15.47
C LEU A 120 -2.52 2.42 -14.81
N ARG A 121 -2.20 2.74 -13.57
CA ARG A 121 -2.73 3.95 -12.94
C ARG A 121 -2.07 5.16 -13.56
N LEU A 122 -2.86 6.13 -14.00
CA LEU A 122 -2.37 7.41 -14.48
C LEU A 122 -2.06 8.31 -13.28
N MET A 123 -0.82 8.74 -13.18
CA MET A 123 -0.36 9.65 -12.13
C MET A 123 -0.34 11.10 -12.61
N ASN A 124 0.05 11.29 -13.88
CA ASN A 124 0.06 12.60 -14.52
C ASN A 124 -0.02 12.43 -16.02
N GLU A 125 -0.94 13.12 -16.65
CA GLU A 125 -1.07 13.16 -18.11
C GLU A 125 -0.09 14.17 -18.71
N GLY A 126 0.73 13.73 -19.64
CA GLY A 126 1.67 14.58 -20.34
C GLY A 126 1.31 14.76 -21.83
N GLU A 127 2.12 15.53 -22.56
CA GLU A 127 1.91 15.75 -23.98
C GLU A 127 2.24 14.48 -24.79
N ASP A 128 3.44 13.93 -24.65
CA ASP A 128 3.94 12.75 -25.37
C ASP A 128 4.11 11.53 -24.48
N TRP A 129 4.24 11.74 -23.17
CA TRP A 129 4.54 10.72 -22.17
C TRP A 129 3.67 10.91 -20.94
N ASP A 130 2.93 9.87 -20.57
CA ASP A 130 2.14 9.83 -19.36
C ASP A 130 2.96 9.23 -18.23
N GLN A 131 2.89 9.84 -17.04
CA GLN A 131 3.44 9.24 -15.83
C GLN A 131 2.42 8.25 -15.27
N VAL A 132 2.87 7.03 -15.07
CA VAL A 132 2.00 5.92 -14.68
C VAL A 132 2.63 5.09 -13.57
N ALA A 133 1.78 4.38 -12.84
CA ALA A 133 2.18 3.36 -11.87
C ALA A 133 1.69 1.99 -12.30
N THR A 134 2.55 0.99 -12.13
CA THR A 134 2.25 -0.43 -12.38
C THR A 134 1.83 -1.14 -11.09
N ASP A 135 1.21 -2.31 -11.22
CA ASP A 135 0.84 -3.14 -10.07
C ASP A 135 2.05 -3.66 -9.29
N ASP A 136 3.13 -3.91 -10.00
CA ASP A 136 4.40 -4.33 -9.43
C ASP A 136 5.24 -3.17 -8.85
N GLY A 137 4.63 -2.00 -8.68
CA GLY A 137 5.19 -0.89 -7.90
C GLY A 137 6.06 0.09 -8.68
N TYR A 138 6.34 -0.12 -9.97
CA TYR A 138 7.09 0.86 -10.74
C TYR A 138 6.28 2.13 -11.00
N ILE A 139 6.90 3.28 -10.78
CA ILE A 139 6.41 4.57 -11.25
C ILE A 139 7.36 5.08 -12.31
N GLY A 140 6.83 5.43 -13.47
CA GLY A 140 7.64 5.86 -14.58
C GLY A 140 6.78 6.42 -15.72
N TYR A 141 7.31 6.39 -16.92
CA TYR A 141 6.71 7.04 -18.07
C TYR A 141 6.47 6.04 -19.21
N VAL A 142 5.29 6.12 -19.80
CA VAL A 142 4.89 5.38 -21.00
C VAL A 142 4.56 6.37 -22.11
N GLN A 143 4.84 6.01 -23.37
CA GLN A 143 4.45 6.86 -24.49
C GLN A 143 2.93 6.92 -24.62
N LYS A 144 2.36 8.13 -24.62
CA LYS A 144 0.92 8.37 -24.73
C LYS A 144 0.28 7.65 -25.92
N LYS A 145 0.93 7.63 -27.06
CA LYS A 145 0.44 6.91 -28.27
C LYS A 145 0.34 5.39 -28.12
N LYS A 146 0.98 4.81 -27.09
CA LYS A 146 1.00 3.36 -26.85
C LYS A 146 -0.04 2.90 -25.84
N VAL A 147 -0.76 3.83 -25.23
CA VAL A 147 -1.83 3.56 -24.28
C VAL A 147 -3.19 4.02 -24.80
N SER A 148 -4.26 3.58 -24.16
CA SER A 148 -5.64 3.99 -24.46
C SER A 148 -5.87 5.46 -24.08
N ALA A 149 -7.07 5.96 -24.34
CA ALA A 149 -7.60 7.12 -23.65
C ALA A 149 -7.69 6.83 -22.15
N VAL A 150 -7.73 7.90 -21.36
CA VAL A 150 -7.93 7.80 -19.91
C VAL A 150 -9.31 7.23 -19.62
N ASP A 151 -9.36 6.31 -18.69
CA ASP A 151 -10.59 5.75 -18.15
C ASP A 151 -10.60 5.95 -16.64
N THR A 152 -11.75 6.13 -16.04
CA THR A 152 -11.91 6.26 -14.59
C THR A 152 -12.58 5.02 -14.06
N THR A 153 -11.91 4.31 -13.18
CA THR A 153 -12.38 3.04 -12.65
C THR A 153 -11.98 2.87 -11.18
N ASP A 154 -12.64 1.96 -10.52
CA ASP A 154 -12.16 1.42 -9.26
C ASP A 154 -11.02 0.45 -9.57
N TYR A 155 -9.85 0.77 -9.06
CA TYR A 155 -8.64 0.04 -9.34
C TYR A 155 -8.30 -0.89 -8.16
N GLU A 156 -8.33 -2.17 -8.44
CA GLU A 156 -7.92 -3.20 -7.49
C GLU A 156 -6.57 -3.77 -7.91
N ARG A 157 -5.60 -3.69 -7.02
CA ARG A 157 -4.26 -4.19 -7.26
C ARG A 157 -4.22 -5.70 -7.21
N ASP A 158 -3.55 -6.32 -8.17
CA ASP A 158 -3.24 -7.74 -8.10
C ASP A 158 -2.01 -7.98 -7.20
N PHE A 159 -2.27 -8.40 -5.96
CA PHE A 159 -1.23 -8.74 -5.00
C PHE A 159 -0.51 -10.08 -5.27
N LYS A 160 -0.87 -10.77 -6.33
CA LYS A 160 -0.23 -12.06 -6.66
C LYS A 160 1.04 -11.90 -7.46
N THR A 161 1.31 -10.72 -8.01
CA THR A 161 2.56 -10.41 -8.68
C THR A 161 3.58 -9.89 -7.66
N GLU A 162 4.81 -10.35 -7.75
CA GLU A 162 5.84 -10.25 -6.70
C GLU A 162 6.54 -8.90 -6.65
N SER A 163 6.03 -7.82 -6.23
CA SER A 163 6.87 -6.65 -6.01
C SER A 163 6.13 -5.55 -5.32
N TYR A 164 6.04 -5.67 -4.04
CA TYR A 164 5.25 -4.78 -3.23
C TYR A 164 6.04 -4.10 -2.15
N THR A 165 5.49 -3.02 -1.67
CA THR A 165 5.75 -2.56 -0.33
C THR A 165 5.17 -3.58 0.64
N TYR A 166 5.99 -4.17 1.46
CA TYR A 166 5.57 -5.20 2.40
C TYR A 166 6.18 -4.99 3.78
N LEU A 167 5.54 -5.58 4.74
CA LEU A 167 6.09 -5.76 6.07
C LEU A 167 6.79 -7.10 6.12
N THR A 168 8.06 -7.12 6.48
CA THR A 168 8.77 -8.35 6.79
C THR A 168 8.51 -8.73 8.24
N MET A 169 8.13 -9.95 8.49
CA MET A 169 8.00 -10.49 9.84
C MET A 169 9.18 -11.41 10.10
N ASP A 170 10.10 -10.98 10.95
CA ASP A 170 11.18 -11.86 11.45
C ASP A 170 10.66 -12.84 12.49
N GLU A 171 9.68 -12.41 13.28
CA GLU A 171 8.88 -13.21 14.19
C GLU A 171 7.43 -12.71 14.17
N PRO A 172 6.45 -13.47 14.70
CA PRO A 172 5.03 -13.10 14.63
C PRO A 172 4.65 -11.71 15.17
N VAL A 173 5.56 -11.03 15.83
CA VAL A 173 5.33 -9.72 16.44
C VAL A 173 6.37 -8.65 16.08
N ASN A 174 7.40 -8.99 15.32
CA ASN A 174 8.41 -8.05 14.87
C ASN A 174 8.17 -7.71 13.41
N LEU A 175 7.49 -6.59 13.18
CA LEU A 175 7.24 -6.07 11.85
C LEU A 175 8.29 -5.03 11.51
N ALA A 176 9.08 -5.27 10.47
CA ALA A 176 9.88 -4.23 9.83
C ALA A 176 9.04 -3.57 8.73
N TRP A 177 8.85 -2.27 8.85
CA TRP A 177 8.10 -1.49 7.86
C TRP A 177 9.04 -0.98 6.78
N HIS A 178 8.78 -1.37 5.55
CA HIS A 178 9.46 -0.83 4.39
C HIS A 178 8.47 0.01 3.58
N GLN A 179 8.61 1.32 3.67
CA GLN A 179 7.85 2.22 2.82
C GLN A 179 8.65 2.48 1.56
N VAL A 180 8.11 2.13 0.41
CA VAL A 180 8.61 2.57 -0.87
C VAL A 180 7.94 3.91 -1.19
N THR A 181 8.64 4.99 -0.96
CA THR A 181 8.25 6.31 -1.44
C THR A 181 8.84 6.49 -2.83
N SER A 182 7.98 6.59 -3.79
CA SER A 182 8.28 6.45 -5.20
C SER A 182 8.69 7.74 -5.91
N THR A 183 9.39 8.62 -5.27
CA THR A 183 9.99 9.77 -5.97
C THR A 183 11.26 9.38 -6.72
N ASP A 184 11.81 8.20 -6.45
CA ASP A 184 13.00 7.67 -7.10
C ASP A 184 12.76 6.22 -7.52
N ALA A 185 12.79 5.95 -8.82
CA ALA A 185 12.58 4.61 -9.37
C ALA A 185 13.66 3.60 -8.97
N ASN A 186 14.73 4.03 -8.31
CA ASN A 186 15.79 3.17 -7.79
C ASN A 186 15.57 2.79 -6.30
N SER A 187 14.56 3.32 -5.65
CA SER A 187 14.29 3.05 -4.23
C SER A 187 13.39 1.83 -3.98
N TYR A 188 13.12 1.06 -5.01
CA TYR A 188 12.15 -0.03 -4.94
C TYR A 188 12.60 -1.26 -4.16
N PHE A 189 13.87 -1.41 -3.92
CA PHE A 189 14.43 -2.63 -3.31
C PHE A 189 15.71 -2.28 -2.54
N ALA A 190 15.55 -1.72 -1.38
CA ALA A 190 16.62 -1.66 -0.40
C ALA A 190 16.40 -2.76 0.65
#